data_e8b736795ac37864b8af5b0c9256b99b
#
_entry.id   e8b736795ac37864b8af5b0c9256b99b
#
_cell.length_a   1.000
_cell.length_b   1.000
_cell.length_c   1.000
_cell.angle_alpha   90.00
_cell.angle_beta   90.00
_cell.angle_gamma   90.00
#
_symmetry.space_group_name_H-M   'P 1'
#
loop_
_entity.id
_entity.type
_entity.pdbx_description
1 polymer ?
#
loop_
_entity_poly.entity_id
_entity_poly.type
_entity_poly.pdbx_seq_one_letter_code
_entity_poly.pdbx_strand_id
1 'polypeptide(L)'
;MVTPTPEPAAEEVFLSGFPTTIEIEATTAQAAFEAADRGNPDPAWQGKSFTIGVYSAGQRGAVSGPLYFWRPKFEELTGATYEIVEIPYAELREKIYTDFVTGAYNYDVIINCSNWYGDAIYSDWIQPLDPYFEDPRMPVWDRDALAPAVANLMQWGDSWYGTNNDHDAQVLYYRKDIVEDPEWQAAFEAEMGHPMPVAMDTWEDALEIAQFFNGKDWNGDGDPDDGITLHLKVGGQGFFHFLALSAPYVVIPAPGDDPRQVDKYHNLYFFDPETMEPLINSPGHVRALETLIALSKAGPSAMWGWELGEAWADFLSGNAIMTFSWGDVGSLVQDPAQSVIQGKLGARGIPGTRFPYDRESGQFLELDEPNMVGNQVGCSWHPVLSKFSDEPDLAYYWMAWQATPEINHWNVATGWTGVDPGTTYDWIEPVGKATVAEYVIGGYNADDAVEFIGSYQNNFFDYPLFVTYLRIPGTPEMSETMDVHLSEAVTGQVSAQEALDRTYDDWVRIIEDYGKEDLLRLYQESIGYTP
;
A
#
# COMPACT_ATOMS: atom_id res chain seq x y z
N MET A 1 -48.03 0.33 16.54
CA MET A 1 -46.69 0.86 16.48
C MET A 1 -45.78 -0.37 16.49
N VAL A 2 -45.21 -0.70 15.35
CA VAL A 2 -44.19 -1.74 15.26
C VAL A 2 -42.90 -1.07 15.77
N THR A 3 -42.39 -1.56 16.89
CA THR A 3 -41.05 -1.19 17.36
C THR A 3 -40.07 -1.58 16.24
N PRO A 4 -39.25 -0.69 15.71
CA PRO A 4 -38.21 -1.05 14.76
C PRO A 4 -37.30 -2.07 15.47
N THR A 5 -37.03 -3.18 14.80
CA THR A 5 -35.95 -4.11 15.20
C THR A 5 -34.69 -3.26 15.28
N PRO A 6 -33.94 -3.30 16.39
CA PRO A 6 -32.68 -2.57 16.44
C PRO A 6 -31.83 -3.03 15.25
N GLU A 7 -31.24 -2.11 14.51
CA GLU A 7 -30.18 -2.41 13.56
C GLU A 7 -29.13 -3.24 14.33
N PRO A 8 -28.67 -4.37 13.76
CA PRO A 8 -27.59 -5.12 14.39
C PRO A 8 -26.42 -4.15 14.62
N ALA A 9 -25.79 -4.27 15.79
CA ALA A 9 -24.61 -3.48 16.08
C ALA A 9 -23.60 -3.65 14.92
N ALA A 10 -22.88 -2.60 14.54
CA ALA A 10 -21.92 -2.61 13.43
C ALA A 10 -20.97 -3.84 13.51
N GLU A 11 -20.65 -4.25 14.72
CA GLU A 11 -19.87 -5.44 15.06
C GLU A 11 -20.50 -6.77 14.59
N GLU A 12 -21.83 -6.96 14.69
CA GLU A 12 -22.51 -8.17 14.21
C GLU A 12 -22.58 -8.22 12.67
N VAL A 13 -22.75 -7.09 12.01
CA VAL A 13 -22.75 -7.00 10.54
C VAL A 13 -21.36 -7.28 9.99
N PHE A 14 -20.34 -6.80 10.68
CA PHE A 14 -18.94 -6.92 10.29
C PHE A 14 -18.43 -8.37 10.38
N LEU A 15 -18.76 -9.08 11.44
CA LEU A 15 -18.37 -10.46 11.65
C LEU A 15 -19.22 -11.46 10.82
N SER A 16 -20.37 -11.06 10.31
CA SER A 16 -21.31 -11.97 9.63
C SER A 16 -20.84 -12.49 8.27
N GLY A 17 -19.79 -11.94 7.69
CA GLY A 17 -19.20 -12.41 6.42
C GLY A 17 -17.79 -12.98 6.56
N PHE A 18 -17.22 -12.97 7.75
CA PHE A 18 -15.86 -13.44 8.02
C PHE A 18 -15.89 -14.88 8.55
N PRO A 19 -14.87 -15.71 8.25
CA PRO A 19 -14.75 -17.02 8.87
C PRO A 19 -14.48 -16.86 10.39
N THR A 20 -15.53 -16.55 11.15
CA THR A 20 -15.51 -16.50 12.62
C THR A 20 -15.27 -17.86 13.27
N THR A 21 -15.16 -18.91 12.46
CA THR A 21 -14.89 -20.28 12.87
C THR A 21 -13.52 -20.75 12.38
N ILE A 22 -12.51 -19.90 12.43
CA ILE A 22 -11.13 -20.39 12.38
C ILE A 22 -10.99 -21.25 13.62
N GLU A 23 -10.83 -22.57 13.43
CA GLU A 23 -10.59 -23.47 14.54
C GLU A 23 -9.38 -22.97 15.29
N ILE A 24 -9.56 -22.66 16.59
CA ILE A 24 -8.48 -22.14 17.47
C ILE A 24 -7.29 -23.13 17.55
N GLU A 25 -7.48 -24.36 17.09
CA GLU A 25 -6.45 -25.39 16.91
C GLU A 25 -5.52 -25.13 15.72
N ALA A 26 -5.84 -24.17 14.83
CA ALA A 26 -4.92 -23.76 13.77
C ALA A 26 -3.72 -23.01 14.36
N THR A 27 -2.52 -23.38 13.94
CA THR A 27 -1.27 -22.92 14.57
C THR A 27 -1.14 -21.41 14.65
N THR A 28 -1.54 -20.69 13.59
CA THR A 28 -1.45 -19.21 13.53
C THR A 28 -2.50 -18.56 14.42
N ALA A 29 -3.75 -19.02 14.38
CA ALA A 29 -4.81 -18.50 15.24
C ALA A 29 -4.50 -18.76 16.72
N GLN A 30 -4.04 -19.96 17.06
CA GLN A 30 -3.64 -20.29 18.42
C GLN A 30 -2.50 -19.40 18.90
N ALA A 31 -1.45 -19.20 18.08
CA ALA A 31 -0.32 -18.34 18.41
C ALA A 31 -0.77 -16.88 18.63
N ALA A 32 -1.68 -16.36 17.81
CA ALA A 32 -2.22 -15.02 17.96
C ALA A 32 -3.00 -14.85 19.27
N PHE A 33 -3.86 -15.82 19.62
CA PHE A 33 -4.61 -15.78 20.89
C PHE A 33 -3.72 -15.95 22.11
N GLU A 34 -2.68 -16.78 22.04
CA GLU A 34 -1.68 -16.90 23.11
C GLU A 34 -0.84 -15.63 23.25
N ALA A 35 -0.49 -14.97 22.12
CA ALA A 35 0.21 -13.70 22.12
C ALA A 35 -0.67 -12.57 22.70
N ALA A 36 -1.96 -12.60 22.42
CA ALA A 36 -2.93 -11.65 22.97
C ALA A 36 -3.03 -11.67 24.50
N ASP A 37 -2.66 -12.77 25.15
CA ASP A 37 -2.57 -12.85 26.61
C ASP A 37 -1.23 -12.34 27.19
N ARG A 38 -0.28 -11.96 26.31
CA ARG A 38 1.01 -11.41 26.73
C ARG A 38 0.85 -9.94 27.12
N GLY A 39 1.71 -9.51 27.99
CA GLY A 39 1.71 -8.16 28.52
C GLY A 39 1.33 -8.16 30.00
N ASN A 40 1.38 -6.99 30.58
CA ASN A 40 1.09 -6.80 31.99
C ASN A 40 0.24 -5.53 32.14
N PRO A 41 -1.05 -5.60 31.72
CA PRO A 41 -1.92 -4.43 31.70
C PRO A 41 -2.05 -3.82 33.09
N ASP A 42 -2.00 -2.50 33.17
CA ASP A 42 -2.13 -1.77 34.42
C ASP A 42 -3.57 -1.90 34.96
N PRO A 43 -3.77 -2.40 36.18
CA PRO A 43 -5.11 -2.48 36.79
C PRO A 43 -5.84 -1.12 36.85
N ALA A 44 -5.12 -0.01 36.78
CA ALA A 44 -5.70 1.33 36.77
C ALA A 44 -6.44 1.67 35.47
N TRP A 45 -6.29 0.85 34.42
CA TRP A 45 -7.03 1.03 33.16
C TRP A 45 -8.45 0.47 33.20
N GLN A 46 -8.80 -0.31 34.20
CA GLN A 46 -10.15 -0.88 34.31
C GLN A 46 -11.22 0.22 34.24
N GLY A 47 -12.14 0.10 33.29
CA GLY A 47 -13.23 1.03 33.05
C GLY A 47 -12.85 2.31 32.31
N LYS A 48 -11.59 2.43 31.83
CA LYS A 48 -11.16 3.52 30.97
C LYS A 48 -11.47 3.23 29.51
N SER A 49 -11.43 4.26 28.68
CA SER A 49 -11.59 4.16 27.23
C SER A 49 -10.70 5.17 26.52
N PHE A 50 -10.40 4.88 25.25
CA PHE A 50 -9.73 5.80 24.33
C PHE A 50 -10.40 5.70 22.95
N THR A 51 -10.10 6.63 22.04
CA THR A 51 -10.76 6.72 20.73
C THR A 51 -9.76 6.51 19.62
N ILE A 52 -10.13 5.68 18.63
CA ILE A 52 -9.36 5.39 17.43
C ILE A 52 -10.06 6.02 16.22
N GLY A 53 -9.39 6.94 15.52
CA GLY A 53 -9.81 7.45 14.22
C GLY A 53 -9.26 6.59 13.10
N VAL A 54 -10.12 6.12 12.20
CA VAL A 54 -9.74 5.22 11.10
C VAL A 54 -10.60 5.49 9.86
N TYR A 55 -10.13 5.17 8.66
CA TYR A 55 -10.99 5.24 7.50
C TYR A 55 -12.08 4.16 7.54
N SER A 56 -13.24 4.49 6.99
CA SER A 56 -14.43 3.65 7.08
C SER A 56 -14.24 2.30 6.40
N ALA A 57 -14.87 1.27 6.99
CA ALA A 57 -14.79 -0.10 6.52
C ALA A 57 -15.09 -0.21 5.02
N GLY A 58 -14.19 -0.89 4.34
CA GLY A 58 -14.32 -1.27 2.95
C GLY A 58 -14.78 -2.72 2.79
N GLN A 59 -14.53 -3.28 1.62
CA GLN A 59 -14.74 -4.69 1.36
C GLN A 59 -13.90 -5.54 2.32
N ARG A 60 -14.43 -6.69 2.75
CA ARG A 60 -13.75 -7.60 3.71
C ARG A 60 -13.18 -6.90 4.95
N GLY A 61 -13.83 -5.84 5.42
CA GLY A 61 -13.52 -5.21 6.68
C GLY A 61 -12.45 -4.17 6.69
N ALA A 62 -11.64 -4.10 5.68
CA ALA A 62 -10.55 -3.13 5.57
C ALA A 62 -9.70 -3.02 6.86
N VAL A 63 -9.05 -1.90 7.05
CA VAL A 63 -8.19 -1.62 8.21
C VAL A 63 -8.95 -1.62 9.55
N SER A 64 -10.25 -1.33 9.54
CA SER A 64 -11.06 -1.36 10.75
C SER A 64 -11.46 -2.77 11.20
N GLY A 65 -11.35 -3.76 10.33
CA GLY A 65 -11.68 -5.14 10.62
C GLY A 65 -11.02 -5.73 11.85
N PRO A 66 -9.70 -5.71 11.93
CA PRO A 66 -8.98 -6.16 13.11
C PRO A 66 -9.40 -5.43 14.39
N LEU A 67 -9.75 -4.14 14.30
CA LEU A 67 -10.16 -3.35 15.46
C LEU A 67 -11.43 -3.92 16.09
N TYR A 68 -12.44 -4.23 15.27
CA TYR A 68 -13.69 -4.84 15.76
C TYR A 68 -13.47 -6.27 16.26
N PHE A 69 -12.68 -7.04 15.50
CA PHE A 69 -12.43 -8.44 15.83
C PHE A 69 -11.75 -8.62 17.19
N TRP A 70 -10.71 -7.82 17.45
CA TRP A 70 -9.89 -7.95 18.65
C TRP A 70 -10.44 -7.22 19.89
N ARG A 71 -11.42 -6.31 19.75
CA ARG A 71 -11.95 -5.51 20.87
C ARG A 71 -12.41 -6.34 22.07
N PRO A 72 -13.22 -7.43 21.90
CA PRO A 72 -13.65 -8.23 23.04
C PRO A 72 -12.48 -8.86 23.81
N LYS A 73 -11.42 -9.29 23.10
CA LYS A 73 -10.22 -9.84 23.73
C LYS A 73 -9.42 -8.80 24.48
N PHE A 74 -9.31 -7.60 23.92
CA PHE A 74 -8.67 -6.46 24.59
C PHE A 74 -9.41 -6.05 25.87
N GLU A 75 -10.74 -6.01 25.83
CA GLU A 75 -11.59 -5.71 26.98
C GLU A 75 -11.47 -6.76 28.08
N GLU A 76 -11.42 -8.04 27.71
CA GLU A 76 -11.19 -9.14 28.65
C GLU A 76 -9.83 -9.00 29.35
N LEU A 77 -8.79 -8.67 28.58
CA LEU A 77 -7.41 -8.59 29.07
C LEU A 77 -7.17 -7.39 29.99
N THR A 78 -7.68 -6.21 29.60
CA THR A 78 -7.33 -4.93 30.25
C THR A 78 -8.43 -4.39 31.16
N GLY A 79 -9.67 -4.81 30.98
CA GLY A 79 -10.85 -4.18 31.59
C GLY A 79 -11.15 -2.77 31.04
N ALA A 80 -10.42 -2.33 30.02
CA ALA A 80 -10.63 -1.06 29.30
C ALA A 80 -11.26 -1.35 27.94
N THR A 81 -11.79 -0.32 27.28
CA THR A 81 -12.37 -0.41 25.94
C THR A 81 -11.81 0.68 25.01
N TYR A 82 -12.20 0.65 23.75
CA TYR A 82 -11.94 1.75 22.81
C TYR A 82 -13.14 1.98 21.89
N GLU A 83 -13.30 3.24 21.49
CA GLU A 83 -14.26 3.64 20.48
C GLU A 83 -13.60 3.71 19.10
N ILE A 84 -14.32 3.25 18.07
CA ILE A 84 -13.85 3.28 16.68
C ILE A 84 -14.66 4.34 15.95
N VAL A 85 -13.98 5.36 15.44
CA VAL A 85 -14.60 6.41 14.63
C VAL A 85 -14.16 6.22 13.19
N GLU A 86 -15.07 5.68 12.38
CA GLU A 86 -14.85 5.46 10.95
C GLU A 86 -15.18 6.72 10.15
N ILE A 87 -14.27 7.10 9.28
CA ILE A 87 -14.36 8.31 8.46
C ILE A 87 -14.13 7.92 7.00
N PRO A 88 -14.99 8.34 6.03
CA PRO A 88 -14.74 8.11 4.61
C PRO A 88 -13.35 8.62 4.19
N TYR A 89 -12.64 7.86 3.35
CA TYR A 89 -11.26 8.19 2.94
C TYR A 89 -11.12 9.63 2.46
N ALA A 90 -12.02 10.09 1.59
CA ALA A 90 -12.00 11.44 1.04
C ALA A 90 -12.13 12.57 2.08
N GLU A 91 -12.65 12.26 3.29
CA GLU A 91 -12.84 13.22 4.38
C GLU A 91 -11.84 13.04 5.52
N LEU A 92 -11.12 11.91 5.53
CA LEU A 92 -10.34 11.46 6.70
C LEU A 92 -9.26 12.48 7.08
N ARG A 93 -8.43 12.89 6.12
CA ARG A 93 -7.34 13.84 6.37
C ARG A 93 -7.88 15.18 6.86
N GLU A 94 -8.88 15.73 6.17
CA GLU A 94 -9.47 17.02 6.54
C GLU A 94 -10.06 17.00 7.96
N LYS A 95 -10.76 15.93 8.33
CA LYS A 95 -11.35 15.80 9.66
C LYS A 95 -10.28 15.67 10.75
N ILE A 96 -9.25 14.85 10.52
CA ILE A 96 -8.14 14.69 11.49
C ILE A 96 -7.39 16.02 11.64
N TYR A 97 -7.04 16.69 10.55
CA TYR A 97 -6.32 17.96 10.61
C TYR A 97 -7.15 19.05 11.28
N THR A 98 -8.43 19.15 10.95
CA THR A 98 -9.36 20.08 11.61
C THR A 98 -9.46 19.82 13.11
N ASP A 99 -9.49 18.56 13.53
CA ASP A 99 -9.53 18.17 14.93
C ASP A 99 -8.31 18.71 15.70
N PHE A 100 -7.11 18.54 15.16
CA PHE A 100 -5.88 19.06 15.73
C PHE A 100 -5.82 20.58 15.70
N VAL A 101 -6.11 21.23 14.58
CA VAL A 101 -6.01 22.68 14.41
C VAL A 101 -7.01 23.43 15.31
N THR A 102 -8.20 22.85 15.49
CA THR A 102 -9.22 23.46 16.37
C THR A 102 -9.02 23.16 17.84
N GLY A 103 -8.14 22.24 18.19
CA GLY A 103 -7.90 21.82 19.56
C GLY A 103 -9.02 20.98 20.14
N ALA A 104 -9.76 20.26 19.31
CA ALA A 104 -10.83 19.38 19.74
C ALA A 104 -10.29 18.08 20.33
N TYR A 105 -9.20 17.52 19.75
CA TYR A 105 -8.44 16.37 20.23
C TYR A 105 -9.33 15.14 20.53
N ASN A 106 -10.19 14.80 19.60
CA ASN A 106 -11.16 13.70 19.78
C ASN A 106 -10.55 12.31 19.62
N TYR A 107 -9.33 12.21 19.07
CA TYR A 107 -8.68 10.94 18.78
C TYR A 107 -7.41 10.75 19.60
N ASP A 108 -7.32 9.62 20.32
CA ASP A 108 -6.11 9.19 21.04
C ASP A 108 -5.13 8.49 20.12
N VAL A 109 -5.66 7.62 19.25
CA VAL A 109 -4.93 6.92 18.19
C VAL A 109 -5.54 7.26 16.84
N ILE A 110 -4.70 7.42 15.86
CA ILE A 110 -5.12 7.59 14.47
C ILE A 110 -4.46 6.49 13.65
N ILE A 111 -5.25 5.79 12.83
CA ILE A 111 -4.70 4.91 11.81
C ILE A 111 -4.33 5.80 10.63
N ASN A 112 -3.06 6.19 10.58
CA ASN A 112 -2.56 7.29 9.77
C ASN A 112 -2.01 6.79 8.43
N CYS A 113 -2.26 7.55 7.39
CA CYS A 113 -1.61 7.35 6.10
C CYS A 113 -0.15 7.83 6.17
N SER A 114 0.80 7.02 5.71
CA SER A 114 2.24 7.30 5.87
C SER A 114 2.69 8.62 5.24
N ASN A 115 2.06 9.06 4.16
CA ASN A 115 2.39 10.33 3.51
C ASN A 115 1.94 11.58 4.31
N TRP A 116 1.20 11.40 5.42
CA TRP A 116 0.80 12.49 6.32
C TRP A 116 1.75 12.66 7.50
N TYR A 117 2.74 11.78 7.68
CA TYR A 117 3.69 11.86 8.81
C TYR A 117 4.41 13.22 8.87
N GLY A 118 4.84 13.75 7.73
CA GLY A 118 5.53 15.03 7.67
C GLY A 118 4.74 16.17 8.30
N ASP A 119 3.48 16.31 7.92
CA ASP A 119 2.59 17.33 8.49
C ASP A 119 2.33 17.09 9.98
N ALA A 120 2.05 15.83 10.37
CA ALA A 120 1.72 15.48 11.75
C ALA A 120 2.89 15.67 12.72
N ILE A 121 4.10 15.32 12.30
CA ILE A 121 5.33 15.48 13.11
C ILE A 121 5.74 16.95 13.15
N TYR A 122 5.76 17.64 12.01
CA TYR A 122 6.16 19.03 11.93
C TYR A 122 5.23 19.95 12.75
N SER A 123 3.93 19.62 12.76
CA SER A 123 2.92 20.34 13.56
C SER A 123 2.85 19.89 15.01
N ASP A 124 3.68 18.93 15.44
CA ASP A 124 3.72 18.40 16.80
C ASP A 124 2.37 17.81 17.27
N TRP A 125 1.66 17.13 16.37
CA TRP A 125 0.35 16.51 16.64
C TRP A 125 0.46 15.09 17.18
N ILE A 126 1.51 14.37 16.80
CA ILE A 126 1.77 13.00 17.24
C ILE A 126 3.08 12.94 18.02
N GLN A 127 3.23 11.94 18.88
CA GLN A 127 4.37 11.80 19.74
C GLN A 127 5.22 10.58 19.42
N PRO A 128 6.55 10.62 19.69
CA PRO A 128 7.42 9.47 19.54
C PRO A 128 7.05 8.35 20.52
N LEU A 129 7.23 7.11 20.06
CA LEU A 129 6.88 5.90 20.79
C LEU A 129 8.06 5.35 21.63
N ASP A 130 9.27 5.82 21.40
CA ASP A 130 10.49 5.35 22.08
C ASP A 130 10.40 5.31 23.61
N PRO A 131 9.76 6.28 24.28
CA PRO A 131 9.62 6.25 25.74
C PRO A 131 8.89 5.04 26.29
N TYR A 132 8.09 4.35 25.48
CA TYR A 132 7.31 3.20 25.91
C TYR A 132 8.04 1.85 25.73
N PHE A 133 9.14 1.79 24.97
CA PHE A 133 9.80 0.53 24.62
C PHE A 133 10.41 -0.20 25.82
N GLU A 134 10.78 0.53 26.83
CA GLU A 134 11.36 -0.03 28.06
C GLU A 134 10.33 -0.18 29.21
N ASP A 135 9.05 0.17 28.98
CA ASP A 135 8.01 0.04 29.99
C ASP A 135 7.57 -1.43 30.10
N PRO A 136 7.77 -2.09 31.27
CA PRO A 136 7.45 -3.50 31.45
C PRO A 136 5.95 -3.84 31.41
N ARG A 137 5.08 -2.84 31.39
CA ARG A 137 3.64 -3.03 31.22
C ARG A 137 3.28 -3.31 29.76
N MET A 138 4.08 -2.80 28.82
CA MET A 138 3.77 -2.81 27.40
C MET A 138 4.10 -4.16 26.75
N PRO A 139 3.27 -4.62 25.81
CA PRO A 139 3.63 -5.74 24.95
C PRO A 139 4.87 -5.41 24.11
N VAL A 140 5.71 -6.39 23.90
CA VAL A 140 6.87 -6.26 23.02
C VAL A 140 6.45 -6.66 21.60
N TRP A 141 6.55 -5.72 20.67
CA TRP A 141 6.42 -6.00 19.25
C TRP A 141 7.81 -6.03 18.60
N ASP A 142 7.95 -6.89 17.58
CA ASP A 142 9.23 -7.23 16.96
C ASP A 142 9.54 -6.27 15.80
N ARG A 143 10.21 -5.16 16.09
CA ARG A 143 10.62 -4.17 15.09
C ARG A 143 11.64 -4.71 14.09
N ASP A 144 12.45 -5.68 14.51
CA ASP A 144 13.46 -6.30 13.65
C ASP A 144 12.86 -7.28 12.63
N ALA A 145 11.59 -7.66 12.82
CA ALA A 145 10.86 -8.47 11.86
C ALA A 145 10.37 -7.70 10.63
N LEU A 146 10.33 -6.37 10.70
CA LEU A 146 9.87 -5.53 9.59
C LEU A 146 10.86 -5.56 8.43
N ALA A 147 10.34 -5.55 7.20
CA ALA A 147 11.17 -5.22 6.04
C ALA A 147 11.77 -3.80 6.24
N PRO A 148 13.06 -3.59 5.89
CA PRO A 148 13.72 -2.29 6.15
C PRO A 148 12.98 -1.08 5.56
N ALA A 149 12.41 -1.24 4.37
CA ALA A 149 11.62 -0.20 3.73
C ALA A 149 10.35 0.14 4.53
N VAL A 150 9.68 -0.87 5.07
CA VAL A 150 8.49 -0.74 5.93
C VAL A 150 8.84 -0.05 7.25
N ALA A 151 9.91 -0.51 7.92
CA ALA A 151 10.39 0.13 9.15
C ALA A 151 10.65 1.62 8.97
N ASN A 152 11.25 1.99 7.84
CA ASN A 152 11.56 3.38 7.51
C ASN A 152 10.31 4.28 7.43
N LEU A 153 9.14 3.74 7.02
CA LEU A 153 7.89 4.52 6.96
C LEU A 153 7.41 4.99 8.34
N MET A 154 7.66 4.21 9.37
CA MET A 154 7.20 4.49 10.75
C MET A 154 8.22 5.29 11.58
N GLN A 155 9.40 5.54 11.02
CA GLN A 155 10.48 6.28 11.66
C GLN A 155 10.62 7.70 11.11
N TRP A 156 11.04 8.62 11.98
CA TRP A 156 11.48 9.96 11.60
C TRP A 156 12.72 10.32 12.43
N GLY A 157 13.85 10.51 11.75
CA GLY A 157 15.14 10.55 12.42
C GLY A 157 15.39 9.23 13.15
N ASP A 158 15.78 9.32 14.40
CA ASP A 158 16.08 8.15 15.26
C ASP A 158 14.85 7.64 16.04
N SER A 159 13.67 8.24 15.85
CA SER A 159 12.46 7.95 16.65
C SER A 159 11.38 7.23 15.86
N TRP A 160 10.63 6.38 16.54
CA TRP A 160 9.44 5.69 16.01
C TRP A 160 8.19 6.51 16.31
N TYR A 161 7.30 6.65 15.34
CA TYR A 161 6.03 7.36 15.47
C TYR A 161 4.81 6.48 15.21
N GLY A 162 4.98 5.34 14.56
CA GLY A 162 3.91 4.39 14.29
C GLY A 162 4.27 2.97 14.69
N THR A 163 3.25 2.14 14.85
CA THR A 163 3.39 0.68 14.97
C THR A 163 2.92 0.01 13.69
N ASN A 164 3.41 -1.21 13.41
CA ASN A 164 3.02 -1.95 12.21
C ASN A 164 1.53 -2.34 12.27
N ASN A 165 0.90 -2.27 11.11
CA ASN A 165 -0.45 -2.75 10.87
C ASN A 165 -0.62 -3.17 9.42
N ASP A 166 -0.40 -2.25 8.48
CA ASP A 166 -0.55 -2.43 7.04
C ASP A 166 0.71 -1.99 6.30
N HIS A 167 1.07 -2.68 5.22
CA HIS A 167 2.35 -2.49 4.54
C HIS A 167 2.16 -2.47 3.02
N ASP A 168 1.55 -1.40 2.55
CA ASP A 168 1.25 -1.20 1.13
C ASP A 168 2.47 -1.37 0.21
N ALA A 169 2.24 -2.11 -0.85
CA ALA A 169 3.02 -2.07 -2.07
C ALA A 169 2.11 -2.38 -3.25
N GLN A 170 2.28 -1.70 -4.38
CA GLN A 170 1.61 -2.15 -5.58
C GLN A 170 2.40 -3.28 -6.22
N VAL A 171 1.68 -4.34 -6.60
CA VAL A 171 2.18 -5.52 -7.31
C VAL A 171 1.31 -5.81 -8.52
N LEU A 172 1.84 -6.49 -9.52
CA LEU A 172 1.08 -6.87 -10.72
C LEU A 172 0.33 -8.17 -10.48
N TYR A 173 -0.99 -8.14 -10.64
CA TYR A 173 -1.87 -9.30 -10.63
C TYR A 173 -2.36 -9.61 -12.05
N TYR A 174 -2.48 -10.89 -12.38
CA TYR A 174 -2.93 -11.30 -13.70
C TYR A 174 -3.69 -12.65 -13.69
N ARG A 175 -4.42 -12.93 -14.75
CA ARG A 175 -5.10 -14.20 -14.99
C ARG A 175 -4.06 -15.24 -15.44
N LYS A 176 -3.48 -15.95 -14.49
CA LYS A 176 -2.46 -16.98 -14.72
C LYS A 176 -2.98 -18.08 -15.65
N ASP A 177 -4.22 -18.51 -15.43
CA ASP A 177 -4.89 -19.52 -16.23
C ASP A 177 -5.05 -19.16 -17.71
N ILE A 178 -5.03 -17.87 -18.06
CA ILE A 178 -5.15 -17.38 -19.44
C ILE A 178 -3.76 -17.07 -20.01
N VAL A 179 -2.93 -16.31 -19.31
CA VAL A 179 -1.61 -15.88 -19.78
C VAL A 179 -0.66 -17.07 -19.97
N GLU A 180 -0.78 -18.10 -19.14
CA GLU A 180 0.03 -19.33 -19.22
C GLU A 180 -0.62 -20.42 -20.10
N ASP A 181 -1.82 -20.19 -20.65
CA ASP A 181 -2.47 -21.14 -21.55
C ASP A 181 -1.74 -21.27 -22.89
N PRO A 182 -1.33 -22.49 -23.32
CA PRO A 182 -0.60 -22.69 -24.57
C PRO A 182 -1.36 -22.28 -25.84
N GLU A 183 -2.70 -22.29 -25.84
CA GLU A 183 -3.49 -21.87 -27.00
C GLU A 183 -3.43 -20.35 -27.15
N TRP A 184 -3.52 -19.59 -26.06
CA TRP A 184 -3.37 -18.15 -26.06
C TRP A 184 -1.94 -17.72 -26.37
N GLN A 185 -0.92 -18.42 -25.86
CA GLN A 185 0.47 -18.16 -26.22
C GLN A 185 0.74 -18.37 -27.72
N ALA A 186 0.18 -19.44 -28.31
CA ALA A 186 0.29 -19.68 -29.75
C ALA A 186 -0.45 -18.62 -30.57
N ALA A 187 -1.62 -18.17 -30.10
CA ALA A 187 -2.37 -17.09 -30.75
C ALA A 187 -1.60 -15.77 -30.72
N PHE A 188 -0.99 -15.45 -29.58
CA PHE A 188 -0.12 -14.28 -29.41
C PHE A 188 1.07 -14.35 -30.40
N GLU A 189 1.81 -15.46 -30.42
CA GLU A 189 2.95 -15.62 -31.32
C GLU A 189 2.56 -15.49 -32.77
N ALA A 190 1.38 -16.02 -33.14
CA ALA A 190 0.87 -15.90 -34.51
C ALA A 190 0.50 -14.46 -34.91
N GLU A 191 0.02 -13.63 -33.96
CA GLU A 191 -0.38 -12.25 -34.21
C GLU A 191 0.81 -11.28 -34.08
N MET A 192 1.66 -11.45 -33.03
CA MET A 192 2.73 -10.52 -32.70
C MET A 192 4.08 -10.89 -33.37
N GLY A 193 4.27 -12.14 -33.80
CA GLY A 193 5.48 -12.62 -34.47
C GLY A 193 6.62 -13.05 -33.56
N HIS A 194 6.40 -13.09 -32.25
CA HIS A 194 7.35 -13.59 -31.23
C HIS A 194 6.58 -14.23 -30.06
N PRO A 195 7.22 -15.05 -29.24
CA PRO A 195 6.59 -15.67 -28.08
C PRO A 195 6.04 -14.64 -27.09
N MET A 196 4.92 -14.96 -26.43
CA MET A 196 4.34 -14.13 -25.38
C MET A 196 5.32 -13.97 -24.21
N PRO A 197 5.62 -12.74 -23.75
CA PRO A 197 6.54 -12.50 -22.64
C PRO A 197 5.84 -12.72 -21.29
N VAL A 198 5.47 -13.97 -20.99
CA VAL A 198 4.67 -14.36 -19.82
C VAL A 198 5.31 -13.96 -18.48
N ALA A 199 6.62 -13.76 -18.44
CA ALA A 199 7.31 -13.28 -17.27
C ALA A 199 6.98 -11.81 -16.94
N MET A 200 6.55 -11.02 -17.93
CA MET A 200 6.21 -9.58 -17.76
C MET A 200 7.28 -8.82 -16.97
N ASP A 201 8.57 -9.05 -17.29
CA ASP A 201 9.68 -8.44 -16.56
C ASP A 201 9.78 -6.93 -16.78
N THR A 202 9.16 -6.44 -17.85
CA THR A 202 9.12 -5.02 -18.19
C THR A 202 7.70 -4.51 -18.37
N TRP A 203 7.51 -3.19 -18.17
CA TRP A 203 6.24 -2.54 -18.48
C TRP A 203 5.89 -2.61 -19.97
N GLU A 204 6.90 -2.68 -20.83
CA GLU A 204 6.71 -2.92 -22.26
C GLU A 204 6.08 -4.30 -22.51
N ASP A 205 6.53 -5.35 -21.81
CA ASP A 205 5.97 -6.70 -21.90
C ASP A 205 4.52 -6.75 -21.39
N ALA A 206 4.25 -6.13 -20.24
CA ALA A 206 2.92 -6.05 -19.65
C ALA A 206 1.94 -5.28 -20.56
N LEU A 207 2.40 -4.17 -21.15
CA LEU A 207 1.60 -3.38 -22.10
C LEU A 207 1.25 -4.19 -23.34
N GLU A 208 2.19 -4.94 -23.89
CA GLU A 208 1.97 -5.76 -25.09
C GLU A 208 0.93 -6.86 -24.83
N ILE A 209 1.01 -7.53 -23.68
CA ILE A 209 0.02 -8.52 -23.25
C ILE A 209 -1.35 -7.86 -23.05
N ALA A 210 -1.41 -6.73 -22.35
CA ALA A 210 -2.67 -6.01 -22.16
C ALA A 210 -3.32 -5.62 -23.50
N GLN A 211 -2.54 -5.09 -24.44
CA GLN A 211 -3.02 -4.72 -25.77
C GLN A 211 -3.50 -5.92 -26.59
N PHE A 212 -2.80 -7.06 -26.50
CA PHE A 212 -3.18 -8.27 -27.21
C PHE A 212 -4.53 -8.81 -26.74
N PHE A 213 -4.78 -8.84 -25.43
CA PHE A 213 -6.03 -9.38 -24.88
C PHE A 213 -7.20 -8.40 -24.95
N ASN A 214 -6.95 -7.10 -24.98
CA ASN A 214 -8.00 -6.09 -24.96
C ASN A 214 -8.97 -6.23 -26.14
N GLY A 215 -10.25 -6.34 -25.85
CA GLY A 215 -11.34 -6.48 -26.83
C GLY A 215 -11.53 -7.90 -27.38
N LYS A 216 -10.81 -8.90 -26.88
CA LYS A 216 -11.03 -10.32 -27.18
C LYS A 216 -11.94 -10.93 -26.11
N ASP A 217 -12.80 -11.87 -26.49
CA ASP A 217 -13.56 -12.74 -25.58
C ASP A 217 -12.62 -13.89 -25.16
N TRP A 218 -11.75 -13.63 -24.16
CA TRP A 218 -10.79 -14.61 -23.68
C TRP A 218 -11.30 -15.39 -22.46
N ASN A 219 -12.34 -14.89 -21.79
CA ASN A 219 -12.99 -15.60 -20.68
C ASN A 219 -14.11 -16.54 -21.16
N GLY A 220 -14.58 -16.39 -22.41
CA GLY A 220 -15.53 -17.28 -23.09
C GLY A 220 -16.99 -17.02 -22.72
N ASP A 221 -17.33 -15.83 -22.23
CA ASP A 221 -18.70 -15.45 -21.88
C ASP A 221 -19.51 -14.86 -23.05
N GLY A 222 -18.85 -14.49 -24.13
CA GLY A 222 -19.43 -13.98 -25.36
C GLY A 222 -19.34 -12.46 -25.51
N ASP A 223 -18.83 -11.76 -24.53
CA ASP A 223 -18.58 -10.32 -24.55
C ASP A 223 -17.07 -10.03 -24.69
N PRO A 224 -16.65 -8.87 -25.22
CA PRO A 224 -15.24 -8.48 -25.24
C PRO A 224 -14.73 -8.16 -23.84
N ASP A 225 -13.56 -8.70 -23.50
CA ASP A 225 -12.88 -8.48 -22.24
C ASP A 225 -11.79 -7.41 -22.33
N ASP A 226 -11.28 -6.99 -21.20
CA ASP A 226 -10.29 -5.92 -21.05
C ASP A 226 -8.86 -6.45 -20.83
N GLY A 227 -7.87 -5.72 -21.35
CA GLY A 227 -6.46 -6.05 -21.15
C GLY A 227 -5.96 -5.64 -19.76
N ILE A 228 -6.48 -4.55 -19.20
CA ILE A 228 -6.12 -4.08 -17.86
C ILE A 228 -7.26 -3.29 -17.24
N THR A 229 -7.35 -3.32 -15.93
CA THR A 229 -8.23 -2.45 -15.16
C THR A 229 -7.45 -1.69 -14.09
N LEU A 230 -7.75 -0.39 -13.94
CA LEU A 230 -7.08 0.53 -13.01
C LEU A 230 -8.12 1.48 -12.37
N HIS A 231 -7.80 2.04 -11.20
CA HIS A 231 -8.57 3.12 -10.58
C HIS A 231 -7.87 4.46 -10.86
N LEU A 232 -8.48 5.31 -11.67
CA LEU A 232 -7.85 6.54 -12.17
C LEU A 232 -8.68 7.81 -11.89
N LYS A 233 -9.70 7.72 -11.04
CA LYS A 233 -10.49 8.88 -10.63
C LYS A 233 -9.65 9.81 -9.77
N VAL A 234 -9.74 11.11 -10.03
CA VAL A 234 -9.13 12.15 -9.18
C VAL A 234 -9.67 12.04 -7.75
N GLY A 235 -8.78 12.05 -6.77
CA GLY A 235 -9.10 11.82 -5.36
C GLY A 235 -9.34 10.35 -4.99
N GLY A 236 -9.26 9.43 -5.96
CA GLY A 236 -9.42 7.98 -5.80
C GLY A 236 -8.11 7.21 -5.71
N GLN A 237 -7.01 7.85 -5.35
CA GLN A 237 -5.69 7.25 -5.18
C GLN A 237 -4.99 6.81 -6.49
N GLY A 238 -5.49 7.24 -7.67
CA GLY A 238 -4.93 6.84 -8.97
C GLY A 238 -3.49 7.27 -9.20
N PHE A 239 -3.02 8.33 -8.55
CA PHE A 239 -1.64 8.80 -8.65
C PHE A 239 -0.60 7.78 -8.13
N PHE A 240 -0.98 6.88 -7.25
CA PHE A 240 -0.10 5.81 -6.79
C PHE A 240 0.31 4.86 -7.92
N HIS A 241 -0.57 4.63 -8.91
CA HIS A 241 -0.19 3.86 -10.11
C HIS A 241 0.97 4.52 -10.85
N PHE A 242 0.95 5.84 -10.98
CA PHE A 242 2.05 6.56 -11.63
C PHE A 242 3.34 6.47 -10.82
N LEU A 243 3.28 6.63 -9.49
CA LEU A 243 4.45 6.52 -8.62
C LEU A 243 5.10 5.13 -8.71
N ALA A 244 4.29 4.07 -8.66
CA ALA A 244 4.80 2.70 -8.76
C ALA A 244 5.39 2.41 -10.15
N LEU A 245 4.63 2.73 -11.21
CA LEU A 245 5.04 2.45 -12.59
C LEU A 245 6.29 3.23 -13.00
N SER A 246 6.44 4.48 -12.56
CA SER A 246 7.54 5.34 -12.99
C SER A 246 8.86 5.08 -12.25
N ALA A 247 8.82 4.42 -11.08
CA ALA A 247 10.03 4.16 -10.29
C ALA A 247 11.18 3.53 -11.10
N PRO A 248 10.99 2.45 -11.86
CA PRO A 248 12.06 1.84 -12.64
C PRO A 248 12.58 2.70 -13.80
N TYR A 249 11.82 3.71 -14.24
CA TYR A 249 12.27 4.63 -15.29
C TYR A 249 13.21 5.73 -14.78
N VAL A 250 13.23 5.99 -13.46
CA VAL A 250 13.94 7.16 -12.90
C VAL A 250 14.87 6.85 -11.73
N VAL A 251 14.60 5.78 -10.98
CA VAL A 251 15.47 5.32 -9.89
C VAL A 251 16.48 4.34 -10.47
N ILE A 252 17.76 4.74 -10.51
CA ILE A 252 18.84 3.90 -11.04
C ILE A 252 19.91 3.67 -9.97
N PRO A 253 20.65 2.53 -10.05
CA PRO A 253 21.63 2.18 -9.04
C PRO A 253 22.82 3.13 -9.05
N ALA A 254 23.32 3.46 -7.86
CA ALA A 254 24.58 4.19 -7.72
C ALA A 254 25.77 3.35 -8.23
N PRO A 255 26.79 3.98 -8.81
CA PRO A 255 28.00 3.27 -9.20
C PRO A 255 28.83 2.87 -7.95
N GLY A 256 29.41 1.68 -7.96
CA GLY A 256 30.28 1.21 -6.88
C GLY A 256 29.74 0.00 -6.13
N ASP A 257 30.17 -0.14 -4.87
CA ASP A 257 29.91 -1.36 -4.09
C ASP A 257 28.51 -1.37 -3.45
N ASP A 258 27.87 -0.22 -3.29
CA ASP A 258 26.53 -0.09 -2.76
C ASP A 258 25.57 0.53 -3.80
N PRO A 259 24.82 -0.27 -4.53
CA PRO A 259 23.90 0.21 -5.55
C PRO A 259 22.72 1.03 -4.96
N ARG A 260 22.44 0.92 -3.64
CA ARG A 260 21.37 1.65 -2.95
C ARG A 260 21.82 2.98 -2.37
N GLN A 261 23.08 3.34 -2.48
CA GLN A 261 23.56 4.62 -1.99
C GLN A 261 22.83 5.76 -2.67
N VAL A 262 22.32 6.70 -1.87
CA VAL A 262 21.74 7.95 -2.38
C VAL A 262 22.87 8.95 -2.60
N ASP A 263 23.00 9.44 -3.82
CA ASP A 263 23.90 10.53 -4.19
C ASP A 263 23.14 11.60 -4.99
N LYS A 264 23.85 12.55 -5.59
CA LYS A 264 23.25 13.65 -6.37
C LYS A 264 22.38 13.19 -7.55
N TYR A 265 22.66 12.02 -8.13
CA TYR A 265 22.04 11.55 -9.36
C TYR A 265 21.27 10.24 -9.21
N HIS A 266 21.65 9.40 -8.24
CA HIS A 266 21.21 8.02 -8.11
C HIS A 266 20.30 7.80 -6.91
N ASN A 267 19.39 6.85 -7.05
CA ASN A 267 18.38 6.49 -6.03
C ASN A 267 17.50 7.67 -5.60
N LEU A 268 17.18 8.53 -6.55
CA LEU A 268 16.33 9.72 -6.37
C LEU A 268 15.06 9.61 -7.21
N TYR A 269 13.96 10.07 -6.64
CA TYR A 269 12.68 10.07 -7.33
C TYR A 269 12.04 11.46 -7.36
N PHE A 270 11.89 12.13 -6.22
CA PHE A 270 11.05 13.32 -6.08
C PHE A 270 11.77 14.64 -6.34
N PHE A 271 12.91 14.87 -5.71
CA PHE A 271 13.61 16.15 -5.74
C PHE A 271 15.12 15.97 -5.89
N ASP A 272 15.75 16.99 -6.44
CA ASP A 272 17.20 17.14 -6.39
C ASP A 272 17.63 17.39 -4.93
N PRO A 273 18.55 16.57 -4.37
CA PRO A 273 18.88 16.62 -2.95
C PRO A 273 19.75 17.82 -2.56
N GLU A 274 20.26 18.59 -3.51
CA GLU A 274 21.05 19.80 -3.24
C GLU A 274 20.22 21.08 -3.41
N THR A 275 19.19 21.06 -4.25
CA THR A 275 18.46 22.26 -4.65
C THR A 275 16.97 22.23 -4.29
N MET A 276 16.41 21.08 -3.92
CA MET A 276 14.96 20.85 -3.74
C MET A 276 14.15 21.11 -5.02
N GLU A 277 14.78 21.05 -6.19
CA GLU A 277 14.09 21.17 -7.47
C GLU A 277 13.32 19.89 -7.78
N PRO A 278 12.02 19.94 -8.14
CA PRO A 278 11.27 18.76 -8.48
C PRO A 278 11.86 18.02 -9.69
N LEU A 279 11.89 16.69 -9.63
CA LEU A 279 12.37 15.84 -10.73
C LEU A 279 11.21 15.25 -11.54
N ILE A 280 9.99 15.55 -11.15
CA ILE A 280 8.77 14.89 -11.63
C ILE A 280 8.51 15.05 -13.13
N ASN A 281 9.07 16.04 -13.78
CA ASN A 281 8.94 16.29 -15.22
C ASN A 281 10.17 15.84 -16.03
N SER A 282 11.05 15.00 -15.44
CA SER A 282 12.20 14.44 -16.16
C SER A 282 11.75 13.56 -17.33
N PRO A 283 12.59 13.37 -18.36
CA PRO A 283 12.26 12.51 -19.49
C PRO A 283 11.85 11.08 -19.09
N GLY A 284 12.41 10.55 -17.99
CA GLY A 284 12.02 9.25 -17.44
C GLY A 284 10.58 9.23 -16.93
N HIS A 285 10.17 10.23 -16.16
CA HIS A 285 8.80 10.36 -15.68
C HIS A 285 7.81 10.57 -16.83
N VAL A 286 8.19 11.37 -17.84
CA VAL A 286 7.35 11.59 -19.03
C VAL A 286 7.10 10.29 -19.77
N ARG A 287 8.16 9.50 -20.01
CA ARG A 287 8.02 8.19 -20.66
C ARG A 287 7.16 7.23 -19.84
N ALA A 288 7.31 7.22 -18.54
CA ALA A 288 6.49 6.41 -17.65
C ALA A 288 5.01 6.82 -17.72
N LEU A 289 4.70 8.12 -17.75
CA LEU A 289 3.33 8.59 -17.91
C LEU A 289 2.75 8.23 -19.28
N GLU A 290 3.55 8.29 -20.34
CA GLU A 290 3.14 7.80 -21.66
C GLU A 290 2.81 6.30 -21.64
N THR A 291 3.57 5.50 -20.88
CA THR A 291 3.28 4.07 -20.67
C THR A 291 1.98 3.86 -19.89
N LEU A 292 1.73 4.62 -18.82
CA LEU A 292 0.47 4.57 -18.08
C LEU A 292 -0.73 4.95 -18.96
N ILE A 293 -0.59 6.00 -19.79
CA ILE A 293 -1.61 6.39 -20.78
C ILE A 293 -1.85 5.27 -21.81
N ALA A 294 -0.81 4.57 -22.23
CA ALA A 294 -0.96 3.46 -23.18
C ALA A 294 -1.66 2.26 -22.52
N LEU A 295 -1.30 1.90 -21.28
CA LEU A 295 -1.99 0.88 -20.49
C LEU A 295 -3.46 1.23 -20.28
N SER A 296 -3.78 2.48 -19.92
CA SER A 296 -5.16 2.91 -19.71
C SER A 296 -6.05 2.82 -20.97
N LYS A 297 -5.46 2.73 -22.16
CA LYS A 297 -6.18 2.52 -23.42
C LYS A 297 -6.38 1.03 -23.77
N ALA A 298 -5.71 0.14 -23.03
CA ALA A 298 -5.90 -1.30 -23.16
C ALA A 298 -6.95 -1.85 -22.20
N GLY A 299 -7.84 -1.01 -21.68
CA GLY A 299 -8.93 -1.36 -20.80
C GLY A 299 -10.13 -0.43 -20.97
N PRO A 300 -11.16 -0.56 -20.14
CA PRO A 300 -12.40 0.19 -20.30
C PRO A 300 -12.19 1.68 -20.00
N SER A 301 -12.69 2.56 -20.86
CA SER A 301 -12.59 4.02 -20.61
C SER A 301 -13.31 4.47 -19.34
N ALA A 302 -14.21 3.66 -18.80
CA ALA A 302 -14.89 3.92 -17.52
C ALA A 302 -13.93 3.99 -16.34
N MET A 303 -12.77 3.31 -16.40
CA MET A 303 -11.77 3.30 -15.33
C MET A 303 -11.19 4.68 -15.01
N TRP A 304 -11.31 5.64 -15.91
CA TRP A 304 -10.92 7.04 -15.64
C TRP A 304 -11.78 7.73 -14.57
N GLY A 305 -12.96 7.17 -14.30
CA GLY A 305 -13.86 7.61 -13.23
C GLY A 305 -14.03 6.61 -12.09
N TRP A 306 -13.27 5.52 -12.10
CA TRP A 306 -13.36 4.47 -11.09
C TRP A 306 -12.47 4.77 -9.88
N GLU A 307 -13.03 4.48 -8.72
CA GLU A 307 -12.31 4.30 -7.47
C GLU A 307 -11.84 2.84 -7.32
N LEU A 308 -11.26 2.50 -6.19
CA LEU A 308 -10.73 1.17 -5.88
C LEU A 308 -11.77 0.06 -6.10
N GLY A 309 -12.98 0.26 -5.56
CA GLY A 309 -14.03 -0.76 -5.56
C GLY A 309 -14.46 -1.20 -6.95
N GLU A 310 -14.60 -0.26 -7.89
CA GLU A 310 -15.00 -0.58 -9.26
C GLU A 310 -13.89 -1.30 -10.02
N ALA A 311 -12.64 -0.84 -9.90
CA ALA A 311 -11.51 -1.47 -10.56
C ALA A 311 -11.26 -2.89 -10.04
N TRP A 312 -11.33 -3.07 -8.73
CA TRP A 312 -11.20 -4.40 -8.14
C TRP A 312 -12.35 -5.33 -8.56
N ALA A 313 -13.60 -4.83 -8.53
CA ALA A 313 -14.75 -5.63 -8.94
C ALA A 313 -14.65 -6.10 -10.39
N ASP A 314 -14.13 -5.30 -11.29
CA ASP A 314 -13.93 -5.65 -12.69
C ASP A 314 -12.90 -6.77 -12.84
N PHE A 315 -11.73 -6.68 -12.20
CA PHE A 315 -10.73 -7.76 -12.19
C PHE A 315 -11.27 -9.04 -11.53
N LEU A 316 -11.92 -8.92 -10.36
CA LEU A 316 -12.46 -10.06 -9.62
C LEU A 316 -13.59 -10.78 -10.36
N SER A 317 -14.34 -10.06 -11.20
CA SER A 317 -15.36 -10.63 -12.09
C SER A 317 -14.76 -11.43 -13.26
N GLY A 318 -13.44 -11.32 -13.48
CA GLY A 318 -12.75 -12.01 -14.55
C GLY A 318 -12.83 -11.28 -15.90
N ASN A 319 -13.14 -9.99 -15.92
CA ASN A 319 -13.28 -9.18 -17.14
C ASN A 319 -11.96 -8.54 -17.60
N ALA A 320 -10.96 -8.41 -16.72
CA ALA A 320 -9.64 -7.90 -17.07
C ALA A 320 -8.55 -8.95 -16.92
N ILE A 321 -7.58 -8.95 -17.87
CA ILE A 321 -6.47 -9.92 -17.84
C ILE A 321 -5.48 -9.60 -16.74
N MET A 322 -5.31 -8.31 -16.39
CA MET A 322 -4.41 -7.87 -15.34
C MET A 322 -4.88 -6.59 -14.64
N THR A 323 -4.32 -6.36 -13.48
CA THR A 323 -4.34 -5.09 -12.75
C THR A 323 -3.04 -4.98 -11.97
N PHE A 324 -2.60 -3.77 -11.61
CA PHE A 324 -1.60 -3.62 -10.55
C PHE A 324 -2.20 -2.75 -9.44
N SER A 325 -2.08 -3.25 -8.23
CA SER A 325 -2.75 -2.70 -7.05
C SER A 325 -2.13 -3.25 -5.78
N TRP A 326 -2.69 -2.90 -4.65
CA TRP A 326 -2.26 -3.35 -3.32
C TRP A 326 -2.68 -4.79 -3.00
N GLY A 327 -2.25 -5.29 -1.86
CA GLY A 327 -2.51 -6.64 -1.38
C GLY A 327 -3.98 -6.95 -1.14
N ASP A 328 -4.82 -5.91 -1.03
CA ASP A 328 -6.28 -6.06 -1.03
C ASP A 328 -6.78 -6.99 -2.13
N VAL A 329 -6.25 -6.88 -3.35
CA VAL A 329 -6.65 -7.75 -4.47
C VAL A 329 -6.34 -9.21 -4.17
N GLY A 330 -5.15 -9.51 -3.63
CA GLY A 330 -4.77 -10.87 -3.23
C GLY A 330 -5.75 -11.48 -2.23
N SER A 331 -6.21 -10.68 -1.27
CA SER A 331 -7.21 -11.06 -0.27
C SER A 331 -8.61 -11.18 -0.85
N LEU A 332 -9.04 -10.23 -1.69
CA LEU A 332 -10.38 -10.20 -2.29
C LEU A 332 -10.60 -11.33 -3.28
N VAL A 333 -9.55 -11.77 -4.00
CA VAL A 333 -9.60 -12.95 -4.87
C VAL A 333 -10.10 -14.19 -4.12
N GLN A 334 -9.85 -14.27 -2.81
CA GLN A 334 -10.23 -15.40 -1.98
C GLN A 334 -11.69 -15.38 -1.50
N ASP A 335 -12.44 -14.31 -1.79
CA ASP A 335 -13.83 -14.17 -1.40
C ASP A 335 -14.77 -14.70 -2.51
N PRO A 336 -15.40 -15.90 -2.35
CA PRO A 336 -16.27 -16.48 -3.38
C PRO A 336 -17.55 -15.69 -3.64
N ALA A 337 -17.88 -14.71 -2.77
CA ALA A 337 -19.01 -13.82 -2.99
C ALA A 337 -18.69 -12.68 -3.97
N GLN A 338 -17.41 -12.38 -4.18
CA GLN A 338 -16.94 -11.26 -4.99
C GLN A 338 -16.07 -11.69 -6.17
N SER A 339 -15.41 -12.85 -6.09
CA SER A 339 -14.39 -13.29 -7.05
C SER A 339 -14.77 -14.59 -7.75
N VAL A 340 -14.57 -14.63 -9.07
CA VAL A 340 -14.65 -15.85 -9.90
C VAL A 340 -13.26 -16.37 -10.30
N ILE A 341 -12.20 -15.72 -9.79
CA ILE A 341 -10.82 -16.01 -10.21
C ILE A 341 -9.97 -16.69 -9.13
N GLN A 342 -10.54 -17.09 -8.00
CA GLN A 342 -9.85 -17.90 -7.00
C GLN A 342 -9.25 -19.17 -7.62
N GLY A 343 -7.99 -19.46 -7.36
CA GLY A 343 -7.22 -20.57 -7.95
C GLY A 343 -6.72 -20.28 -9.38
N LYS A 344 -6.82 -19.03 -9.85
CA LYS A 344 -6.40 -18.61 -11.19
C LYS A 344 -5.48 -17.37 -11.16
N LEU A 345 -5.11 -16.95 -9.95
CA LEU A 345 -4.30 -15.75 -9.74
C LEU A 345 -2.84 -16.02 -10.07
N GLY A 346 -2.24 -15.14 -10.86
CA GLY A 346 -0.82 -14.91 -10.91
C GLY A 346 -0.50 -13.57 -10.27
N ALA A 347 0.59 -13.48 -9.55
CA ALA A 347 1.05 -12.22 -8.97
C ALA A 347 2.58 -12.13 -8.99
N ARG A 348 3.08 -10.91 -9.13
CA ARG A 348 4.51 -10.62 -9.12
C ARG A 348 4.76 -9.17 -8.68
N GLY A 349 5.98 -8.87 -8.24
CA GLY A 349 6.40 -7.49 -8.08
C GLY A 349 6.19 -6.70 -9.37
N ILE A 350 6.02 -5.39 -9.31
CA ILE A 350 5.78 -4.60 -10.51
C ILE A 350 6.93 -4.72 -11.52
N PRO A 351 6.59 -4.65 -12.84
CA PRO A 351 7.59 -4.73 -13.90
C PRO A 351 8.63 -3.62 -13.85
N GLY A 352 9.83 -3.93 -14.32
CA GLY A 352 10.91 -2.96 -14.53
C GLY A 352 10.85 -2.29 -15.92
N THR A 353 11.98 -1.73 -16.34
CA THR A 353 12.21 -1.27 -17.71
C THR A 353 13.66 -1.50 -18.13
N ARG A 354 13.91 -1.71 -19.43
CA ARG A 354 15.27 -1.75 -19.99
C ARG A 354 15.78 -0.37 -20.38
N PHE A 355 14.94 0.66 -20.24
CA PHE A 355 15.24 2.01 -20.70
C PHE A 355 15.07 3.07 -19.61
N PRO A 356 15.77 2.96 -18.46
CA PRO A 356 15.71 3.99 -17.44
C PRO A 356 16.45 5.25 -17.91
N TYR A 357 16.04 6.41 -17.38
CA TYR A 357 16.67 7.69 -17.65
C TYR A 357 17.77 7.98 -16.64
N ASP A 358 18.97 8.18 -17.12
CA ASP A 358 20.13 8.57 -16.31
C ASP A 358 20.26 10.08 -16.26
N ARG A 359 20.07 10.65 -15.09
CA ARG A 359 20.19 12.09 -14.84
C ARG A 359 21.61 12.62 -15.01
N GLU A 360 22.63 11.81 -14.71
CA GLU A 360 24.02 12.24 -14.80
C GLU A 360 24.44 12.46 -16.26
N SER A 361 24.14 11.52 -17.13
CA SER A 361 24.43 11.63 -18.57
C SER A 361 23.36 12.42 -19.35
N GLY A 362 22.17 12.58 -18.81
CA GLY A 362 21.02 13.17 -19.50
C GLY A 362 20.47 12.29 -20.64
N GLN A 363 20.65 10.97 -20.58
CA GLN A 363 20.27 10.03 -21.62
C GLN A 363 19.46 8.85 -21.06
N PHE A 364 18.65 8.21 -21.92
CA PHE A 364 18.12 6.90 -21.62
C PHE A 364 19.24 5.85 -21.78
N LEU A 365 19.36 4.98 -20.80
CA LEU A 365 20.19 3.78 -20.89
C LEU A 365 19.46 2.71 -21.72
N GLU A 366 20.23 1.74 -22.21
CA GLU A 366 19.70 0.51 -22.81
C GLU A 366 20.36 -0.65 -22.07
N LEU A 367 19.58 -1.37 -21.27
CA LEU A 367 20.06 -2.41 -20.37
C LEU A 367 19.75 -3.80 -20.90
N ASP A 368 20.69 -4.74 -20.74
CA ASP A 368 20.47 -6.14 -21.05
C ASP A 368 19.43 -6.77 -20.10
N GLU A 369 19.51 -6.45 -18.79
CA GLU A 369 18.54 -6.86 -17.77
C GLU A 369 17.67 -5.68 -17.36
N PRO A 370 16.39 -5.89 -17.03
CA PRO A 370 15.50 -4.82 -16.59
C PRO A 370 15.97 -4.15 -15.30
N ASN A 371 15.84 -2.84 -15.22
CA ASN A 371 15.95 -2.10 -13.98
C ASN A 371 14.73 -2.37 -13.11
N MET A 372 14.87 -3.18 -12.07
CA MET A 372 13.80 -3.55 -11.15
C MET A 372 13.87 -2.66 -9.90
N VAL A 373 12.76 -2.01 -9.57
CA VAL A 373 12.66 -1.11 -8.41
C VAL A 373 11.43 -1.47 -7.60
N GLY A 374 11.63 -1.86 -6.35
CA GLY A 374 10.55 -2.10 -5.41
C GLY A 374 9.89 -0.80 -4.97
N ASN A 375 8.65 -0.89 -4.51
CA ASN A 375 7.87 0.25 -4.06
C ASN A 375 7.14 -0.04 -2.75
N GLN A 376 6.76 1.02 -2.08
CA GLN A 376 5.88 1.03 -0.91
C GLN A 376 4.84 2.14 -1.07
N VAL A 377 4.37 2.32 -2.31
CA VAL A 377 3.38 3.34 -2.61
C VAL A 377 2.01 2.91 -2.13
N GLY A 378 1.38 3.79 -1.37
CA GLY A 378 0.11 3.55 -0.71
C GLY A 378 0.04 4.35 0.58
N CYS A 379 -1.00 4.14 1.34
CA CYS A 379 -1.10 4.75 2.66
C CYS A 379 -0.25 4.02 3.70
N SER A 380 -0.10 2.70 3.60
CA SER A 380 0.52 1.87 4.65
C SER A 380 -0.01 2.31 6.02
N TRP A 381 -1.24 1.90 6.30
CA TRP A 381 -1.99 2.41 7.45
C TRP A 381 -1.39 2.01 8.79
N HIS A 382 -0.76 2.96 9.46
CA HIS A 382 -0.08 2.74 10.74
C HIS A 382 -0.80 3.44 11.89
N PRO A 383 -1.03 2.77 13.04
CA PRO A 383 -1.42 3.44 14.26
C PRO A 383 -0.36 4.44 14.72
N VAL A 384 -0.76 5.69 14.95
CA VAL A 384 0.06 6.74 15.55
C VAL A 384 -0.60 7.28 16.81
N LEU A 385 0.20 7.70 17.79
CA LEU A 385 -0.28 8.17 19.09
C LEU A 385 -0.41 9.69 19.08
N SER A 386 -1.63 10.19 19.33
CA SER A 386 -1.87 11.62 19.51
C SER A 386 -1.06 12.16 20.69
N LYS A 387 -0.41 13.30 20.51
CA LYS A 387 0.28 14.00 21.61
C LYS A 387 -0.69 14.52 22.68
N PHE A 388 -1.96 14.64 22.33
CA PHE A 388 -3.02 15.20 23.17
C PHE A 388 -3.93 14.12 23.78
N SER A 389 -3.54 12.85 23.68
CA SER A 389 -4.28 11.74 24.30
C SER A 389 -4.37 11.91 25.81
N ASP A 390 -5.57 11.71 26.34
CA ASP A 390 -5.81 11.70 27.79
C ASP A 390 -5.38 10.37 28.44
N GLU A 391 -5.25 9.28 27.64
CA GLU A 391 -4.88 7.94 28.09
C GLU A 391 -3.71 7.37 27.25
N PRO A 392 -2.56 8.06 27.14
CA PRO A 392 -1.49 7.70 26.22
C PRO A 392 -0.87 6.32 26.49
N ASP A 393 -0.75 5.92 27.76
CA ASP A 393 -0.20 4.61 28.15
C ASP A 393 -1.13 3.47 27.69
N LEU A 394 -2.45 3.63 27.86
CA LEU A 394 -3.45 2.66 27.44
C LEU A 394 -3.53 2.57 25.90
N ALA A 395 -3.51 3.72 25.25
CA ALA A 395 -3.52 3.82 23.80
C ALA A 395 -2.27 3.15 23.18
N TYR A 396 -1.08 3.45 23.72
CA TYR A 396 0.15 2.79 23.27
C TYR A 396 0.14 1.27 23.55
N TYR A 397 -0.37 0.85 24.72
CA TYR A 397 -0.52 -0.58 25.02
C TYR A 397 -1.29 -1.29 23.92
N TRP A 398 -2.43 -0.73 23.48
CA TRP A 398 -3.20 -1.27 22.38
C TRP A 398 -2.40 -1.30 21.07
N MET A 399 -1.71 -0.22 20.72
CA MET A 399 -0.88 -0.14 19.52
C MET A 399 0.18 -1.24 19.50
N ALA A 400 0.93 -1.39 20.57
CA ALA A 400 1.97 -2.41 20.69
C ALA A 400 1.39 -3.84 20.70
N TRP A 401 0.22 -4.02 21.31
CA TRP A 401 -0.48 -5.30 21.37
C TRP A 401 -0.94 -5.76 19.98
N GLN A 402 -1.55 -4.89 19.19
CA GLN A 402 -1.93 -5.16 17.81
C GLN A 402 -0.71 -5.45 16.92
N ALA A 403 0.40 -4.80 17.19
CA ALA A 403 1.65 -4.93 16.44
C ALA A 403 2.49 -6.16 16.84
N THR A 404 2.06 -6.97 17.83
CA THR A 404 2.77 -8.21 18.14
C THR A 404 2.79 -9.12 16.90
N PRO A 405 3.90 -9.79 16.61
CA PRO A 405 4.07 -10.54 15.36
C PRO A 405 2.93 -11.51 15.08
N GLU A 406 2.51 -12.24 16.10
CA GLU A 406 1.49 -13.28 15.95
C GLU A 406 0.10 -12.72 15.68
N ILE A 407 -0.26 -11.57 16.28
CA ILE A 407 -1.55 -10.91 16.03
C ILE A 407 -1.54 -10.29 14.64
N ASN A 408 -0.47 -9.59 14.27
CA ASN A 408 -0.36 -8.94 12.98
C ASN A 408 -0.34 -9.98 11.85
N HIS A 409 0.45 -11.05 11.96
CA HIS A 409 0.46 -12.13 10.99
C HIS A 409 -0.90 -12.83 10.85
N TRP A 410 -1.60 -13.05 11.96
CA TRP A 410 -2.95 -13.61 11.90
C TRP A 410 -3.91 -12.69 11.12
N ASN A 411 -3.81 -11.38 11.31
CA ASN A 411 -4.60 -10.41 10.55
C ASN A 411 -4.31 -10.50 9.04
N VAL A 412 -3.03 -10.58 8.64
CA VAL A 412 -2.61 -10.76 7.24
C VAL A 412 -3.12 -12.10 6.70
N ALA A 413 -2.89 -13.20 7.41
CA ALA A 413 -3.29 -14.54 6.97
C ALA A 413 -4.81 -14.74 6.90
N THR A 414 -5.58 -13.97 7.66
CA THR A 414 -7.05 -13.97 7.59
C THR A 414 -7.56 -13.20 6.36
N GLY A 415 -6.73 -12.32 5.80
CA GLY A 415 -7.02 -11.56 4.58
C GLY A 415 -7.98 -10.41 4.81
N TRP A 416 -7.78 -9.62 5.87
CA TRP A 416 -8.39 -8.31 5.98
C TRP A 416 -7.81 -7.41 4.89
N THR A 417 -8.65 -6.76 4.10
CA THR A 417 -8.19 -5.77 3.12
C THR A 417 -7.56 -4.56 3.84
N GLY A 418 -6.51 -3.98 3.26
CA GLY A 418 -5.74 -2.93 3.93
C GLY A 418 -4.98 -3.42 5.17
N VAL A 419 -4.59 -4.71 5.18
CA VAL A 419 -3.64 -5.30 6.13
C VAL A 419 -2.69 -6.20 5.34
N ASP A 420 -1.74 -5.56 4.69
CA ASP A 420 -0.82 -6.19 3.75
C ASP A 420 0.44 -6.75 4.45
N PRO A 421 1.08 -7.78 3.85
CA PRO A 421 2.26 -8.41 4.45
C PRO A 421 3.48 -7.47 4.45
N GLY A 422 4.21 -7.40 5.58
CA GLY A 422 5.37 -6.52 5.73
C GLY A 422 6.42 -7.02 6.71
N THR A 423 6.21 -8.20 7.29
CA THR A 423 7.10 -8.75 8.31
C THR A 423 7.64 -10.12 7.92
N THR A 424 8.74 -10.52 8.56
CA THR A 424 9.28 -11.88 8.38
C THR A 424 8.32 -12.99 8.83
N TYR A 425 7.27 -12.66 9.55
CA TYR A 425 6.22 -13.60 9.93
C TYR A 425 5.21 -13.84 8.81
N ASP A 426 5.13 -12.93 7.83
CA ASP A 426 4.19 -13.01 6.70
C ASP A 426 4.78 -13.75 5.51
N TRP A 427 6.09 -13.69 5.33
CA TRP A 427 6.76 -14.31 4.19
C TRP A 427 6.81 -15.83 4.32
N ILE A 428 6.48 -16.51 3.21
CA ILE A 428 6.52 -17.99 3.15
C ILE A 428 7.97 -18.49 3.21
N GLU A 429 8.18 -19.59 3.96
CA GLU A 429 9.48 -20.25 4.02
C GLU A 429 10.04 -20.56 2.61
N PRO A 430 11.35 -20.43 2.37
CA PRO A 430 12.43 -20.18 3.35
C PRO A 430 12.76 -18.69 3.57
N VAL A 431 12.06 -17.75 2.95
CA VAL A 431 12.33 -16.29 3.07
C VAL A 431 11.92 -15.77 4.44
N GLY A 432 10.74 -16.16 4.90
CA GLY A 432 10.22 -15.79 6.21
C GLY A 432 9.90 -17.02 7.07
N LYS A 433 8.89 -16.88 7.91
CA LYS A 433 8.47 -17.87 8.91
C LYS A 433 7.09 -18.48 8.62
N ALA A 434 6.29 -17.87 7.72
CA ALA A 434 4.96 -18.35 7.37
C ALA A 434 5.02 -19.63 6.56
N THR A 435 3.93 -20.39 6.63
CA THR A 435 3.70 -21.56 5.79
C THR A 435 2.48 -21.35 4.90
N VAL A 436 2.43 -22.00 3.74
CA VAL A 436 1.23 -21.99 2.88
C VAL A 436 0.00 -22.48 3.64
N ALA A 437 0.19 -23.44 4.58
CA ALA A 437 -0.90 -23.98 5.37
C ALA A 437 -1.60 -22.93 6.25
N GLU A 438 -0.87 -21.96 6.76
CA GLU A 438 -1.43 -20.86 7.56
C GLU A 438 -2.37 -19.98 6.73
N TYR A 439 -1.98 -19.64 5.51
CA TYR A 439 -2.83 -18.91 4.57
C TYR A 439 -4.06 -19.71 4.15
N VAL A 440 -3.91 -21.03 3.91
CA VAL A 440 -5.03 -21.91 3.58
C VAL A 440 -6.05 -21.97 4.74
N ILE A 441 -5.58 -21.99 5.99
CA ILE A 441 -6.44 -21.89 7.17
C ILE A 441 -7.18 -20.55 7.20
N GLY A 442 -6.53 -19.46 6.81
CA GLY A 442 -7.13 -18.14 6.66
C GLY A 442 -8.13 -18.01 5.49
N GLY A 443 -8.24 -19.03 4.65
CA GLY A 443 -9.21 -19.10 3.55
C GLY A 443 -8.61 -18.90 2.15
N TYR A 444 -7.29 -18.81 2.03
CA TYR A 444 -6.63 -18.69 0.73
C TYR A 444 -6.59 -20.01 -0.04
N ASN A 445 -6.70 -19.93 -1.38
CA ASN A 445 -6.23 -21.01 -2.24
C ASN A 445 -4.71 -21.12 -2.09
N ALA A 446 -4.17 -22.34 -2.05
CA ALA A 446 -2.75 -22.58 -1.79
C ALA A 446 -1.83 -21.98 -2.86
N ASP A 447 -2.21 -22.11 -4.13
CA ASP A 447 -1.42 -21.59 -5.25
C ASP A 447 -1.49 -20.06 -5.28
N ASP A 448 -2.68 -19.47 -5.11
CA ASP A 448 -2.87 -18.01 -5.03
C ASP A 448 -2.09 -17.39 -3.87
N ALA A 449 -2.00 -18.07 -2.71
CA ALA A 449 -1.23 -17.59 -1.57
C ALA A 449 0.28 -17.51 -1.91
N VAL A 450 0.80 -18.52 -2.61
CA VAL A 450 2.20 -18.52 -3.06
C VAL A 450 2.47 -17.37 -4.02
N GLU A 451 1.59 -17.15 -5.00
CA GLU A 451 1.71 -16.05 -5.96
C GLU A 451 1.64 -14.69 -5.25
N PHE A 452 0.60 -14.47 -4.44
CA PHE A 452 0.38 -13.21 -3.74
C PHE A 452 1.53 -12.86 -2.80
N ILE A 453 1.84 -13.74 -1.85
CA ILE A 453 2.91 -13.48 -0.88
C ILE A 453 4.28 -13.42 -1.58
N GLY A 454 4.50 -14.26 -2.61
CA GLY A 454 5.69 -14.22 -3.45
C GLY A 454 5.89 -12.86 -4.15
N SER A 455 4.81 -12.22 -4.60
CA SER A 455 4.89 -10.90 -5.24
C SER A 455 5.37 -9.80 -4.28
N TYR A 456 4.93 -9.84 -3.03
CA TYR A 456 5.41 -8.95 -1.96
C TYR A 456 6.86 -9.25 -1.57
N GLN A 457 7.26 -10.53 -1.52
CA GLN A 457 8.65 -10.93 -1.30
C GLN A 457 9.56 -10.38 -2.41
N ASN A 458 9.16 -10.51 -3.69
CA ASN A 458 9.90 -9.95 -4.82
C ASN A 458 10.08 -8.44 -4.65
N ASN A 459 9.00 -7.73 -4.31
CA ASN A 459 9.02 -6.29 -4.15
C ASN A 459 9.94 -5.82 -3.01
N PHE A 460 9.90 -6.46 -1.84
CA PHE A 460 10.63 -5.99 -0.66
C PHE A 460 12.05 -6.55 -0.52
N PHE A 461 12.35 -7.72 -1.10
CA PHE A 461 13.63 -8.40 -0.88
C PHE A 461 14.41 -8.70 -2.15
N ASP A 462 13.76 -9.11 -3.24
CA ASP A 462 14.47 -9.56 -4.43
C ASP A 462 14.89 -8.38 -5.33
N TYR A 463 14.12 -7.30 -5.32
CA TYR A 463 14.44 -6.13 -6.12
C TYR A 463 15.67 -5.39 -5.56
N PRO A 464 16.65 -5.06 -6.42
CA PRO A 464 17.91 -4.47 -5.98
C PRO A 464 17.76 -3.05 -5.46
N LEU A 465 16.77 -2.32 -5.97
CA LEU A 465 16.51 -0.92 -5.64
C LEU A 465 15.12 -0.77 -5.04
N PHE A 466 14.92 0.36 -4.37
CA PHE A 466 13.65 0.67 -3.72
C PHE A 466 13.38 2.17 -3.73
N VAL A 467 12.16 2.58 -4.06
CA VAL A 467 11.79 3.99 -3.98
C VAL A 467 11.36 4.35 -2.56
N THR A 468 12.03 5.33 -1.96
CA THR A 468 11.62 5.88 -0.67
C THR A 468 10.41 6.79 -0.85
N TYR A 469 9.38 6.53 -0.05
CA TYR A 469 8.14 7.31 -0.08
C TYR A 469 8.35 8.74 0.43
N LEU A 470 7.68 9.72 -0.21
CA LEU A 470 7.75 11.11 0.23
C LEU A 470 6.90 11.32 1.48
N ARG A 471 7.50 11.91 2.54
CA ARG A 471 6.84 12.13 3.84
C ARG A 471 7.13 13.50 4.45
N ILE A 472 7.67 14.45 3.68
CA ILE A 472 7.93 15.81 4.14
C ILE A 472 6.62 16.61 4.29
N PRO A 473 6.60 17.71 5.04
CA PRO A 473 5.45 18.61 5.08
C PRO A 473 5.02 19.05 3.68
N GLY A 474 3.70 19.12 3.45
CA GLY A 474 3.12 19.44 2.14
C GLY A 474 3.01 18.26 1.16
N THR A 475 3.47 17.05 1.52
CA THR A 475 3.34 15.86 0.66
C THR A 475 1.91 15.59 0.20
N PRO A 476 0.87 15.66 1.05
CA PRO A 476 -0.51 15.45 0.60
C PRO A 476 -0.94 16.45 -0.47
N GLU A 477 -0.60 17.72 -0.32
CA GLU A 477 -0.93 18.77 -1.29
C GLU A 477 -0.20 18.56 -2.63
N MET A 478 1.07 18.14 -2.57
CA MET A 478 1.84 17.77 -3.76
C MET A 478 1.20 16.59 -4.50
N SER A 479 0.71 15.59 -3.77
CA SER A 479 0.04 14.42 -4.34
C SER A 479 -1.30 14.79 -5.00
N GLU A 480 -2.09 15.64 -4.36
CA GLU A 480 -3.39 16.10 -4.88
C GLU A 480 -3.23 16.90 -6.18
N THR A 481 -2.26 17.81 -6.26
CA THR A 481 -2.01 18.57 -7.50
C THR A 481 -1.52 17.66 -8.62
N MET A 482 -0.64 16.72 -8.32
CA MET A 482 -0.17 15.72 -9.30
C MET A 482 -1.34 14.87 -9.81
N ASP A 483 -2.21 14.37 -8.95
CA ASP A 483 -3.35 13.52 -9.31
C ASP A 483 -4.29 14.20 -10.34
N VAL A 484 -4.53 15.50 -10.17
CA VAL A 484 -5.30 16.30 -11.12
C VAL A 484 -4.63 16.31 -12.50
N HIS A 485 -3.33 16.62 -12.56
CA HIS A 485 -2.61 16.74 -13.84
C HIS A 485 -2.39 15.38 -14.53
N LEU A 486 -2.19 14.31 -13.76
CA LEU A 486 -2.17 12.95 -14.30
C LEU A 486 -3.50 12.58 -14.96
N SER A 487 -4.63 12.91 -14.33
CA SER A 487 -5.96 12.69 -14.91
C SER A 487 -6.18 13.48 -16.21
N GLU A 488 -5.71 14.73 -16.28
CA GLU A 488 -5.76 15.53 -17.52
C GLU A 488 -4.98 14.83 -18.66
N ALA A 489 -3.83 14.23 -18.36
CA ALA A 489 -3.02 13.51 -19.36
C ALA A 489 -3.67 12.19 -19.78
N VAL A 490 -4.12 11.37 -18.84
CA VAL A 490 -4.74 10.07 -19.11
C VAL A 490 -6.01 10.24 -19.94
N THR A 491 -6.80 11.27 -19.66
CA THR A 491 -8.01 11.60 -20.44
C THR A 491 -7.72 12.31 -21.77
N GLY A 492 -6.45 12.62 -22.07
CA GLY A 492 -6.01 13.20 -23.32
C GLY A 492 -6.28 14.71 -23.47
N GLN A 493 -6.51 15.42 -22.36
CA GLN A 493 -6.71 16.87 -22.36
C GLN A 493 -5.38 17.61 -22.58
N VAL A 494 -4.27 17.06 -22.06
CA VAL A 494 -2.91 17.57 -22.22
C VAL A 494 -1.95 16.44 -22.56
N SER A 495 -0.73 16.77 -22.99
CA SER A 495 0.32 15.77 -23.17
C SER A 495 0.92 15.33 -21.82
N ALA A 496 1.60 14.17 -21.78
CA ALA A 496 2.33 13.73 -20.60
C ALA A 496 3.34 14.76 -20.10
N GLN A 497 4.10 15.36 -21.02
CA GLN A 497 5.05 16.43 -20.69
C GLN A 497 4.35 17.63 -20.05
N GLU A 498 3.27 18.13 -20.65
CA GLU A 498 2.53 19.30 -20.14
C GLU A 498 1.93 19.04 -18.76
N ALA A 499 1.40 17.84 -18.51
CA ALA A 499 0.86 17.46 -17.20
C ALA A 499 1.97 17.51 -16.12
N LEU A 500 3.12 16.94 -16.42
CA LEU A 500 4.22 16.90 -15.46
C LEU A 500 4.94 18.25 -15.30
N ASP A 501 4.96 19.11 -16.32
CA ASP A 501 5.41 20.50 -16.19
C ASP A 501 4.48 21.31 -15.26
N ARG A 502 3.17 21.11 -15.35
CA ARG A 502 2.20 21.73 -14.42
C ARG A 502 2.39 21.21 -12.99
N THR A 503 2.63 19.91 -12.84
CA THR A 503 2.94 19.30 -11.53
C THR A 503 4.21 19.90 -10.94
N TYR A 504 5.25 20.07 -11.76
CA TYR A 504 6.50 20.73 -11.37
C TYR A 504 6.25 22.14 -10.85
N ASP A 505 5.49 22.96 -11.60
CA ASP A 505 5.20 24.35 -11.24
C ASP A 505 4.40 24.42 -9.91
N ASP A 506 3.43 23.54 -9.71
CA ASP A 506 2.67 23.47 -8.46
C ASP A 506 3.55 23.04 -7.28
N TRP A 507 4.43 22.04 -7.46
CA TRP A 507 5.34 21.59 -6.41
C TRP A 507 6.37 22.68 -6.04
N VAL A 508 6.89 23.43 -6.99
CA VAL A 508 7.76 24.59 -6.71
C VAL A 508 7.05 25.60 -5.81
N ARG A 509 5.78 25.92 -6.11
CA ARG A 509 4.97 26.83 -5.28
C ARG A 509 4.76 26.29 -3.86
N ILE A 510 4.39 25.03 -3.73
CA ILE A 510 4.20 24.38 -2.41
C ILE A 510 5.50 24.41 -1.61
N ILE A 511 6.63 24.09 -2.23
CA ILE A 511 7.96 24.16 -1.59
C ILE A 511 8.27 25.58 -1.08
N GLU A 512 7.94 26.62 -1.85
CA GLU A 512 8.14 28.01 -1.45
C GLU A 512 7.23 28.37 -0.26
N ASP A 513 5.97 27.95 -0.28
CA ASP A 513 4.98 28.24 0.77
C ASP A 513 5.34 27.57 2.12
N TYR A 514 5.87 26.35 2.10
CA TYR A 514 6.34 25.65 3.30
C TYR A 514 7.75 26.04 3.77
N GLY A 515 8.53 26.71 2.92
CA GLY A 515 9.91 27.14 3.21
C GLY A 515 10.96 26.14 2.70
N LYS A 516 11.52 26.48 1.54
CA LYS A 516 12.43 25.65 0.75
C LYS A 516 13.62 25.09 1.54
N GLU A 517 14.27 25.93 2.39
CA GLU A 517 15.46 25.53 3.14
C GLU A 517 15.14 24.44 4.18
N ASP A 518 14.02 24.57 4.88
CA ASP A 518 13.57 23.58 5.86
C ASP A 518 13.15 22.28 5.19
N LEU A 519 12.40 22.35 4.09
CA LEU A 519 11.99 21.16 3.34
C LEU A 519 13.20 20.43 2.73
N LEU A 520 14.19 21.15 2.21
CA LEU A 520 15.43 20.54 1.70
C LEU A 520 16.14 19.72 2.78
N ARG A 521 16.30 20.30 3.98
CA ARG A 521 16.91 19.60 5.10
C ARG A 521 16.12 18.34 5.49
N LEU A 522 14.78 18.45 5.60
CA LEU A 522 13.92 17.33 5.94
C LEU A 522 13.93 16.24 4.86
N TYR A 523 13.98 16.64 3.59
CA TYR A 523 14.10 15.70 2.48
C TYR A 523 15.43 14.96 2.51
N GLN A 524 16.56 15.67 2.68
CA GLN A 524 17.88 15.05 2.83
C GLN A 524 17.91 14.04 3.98
N GLU A 525 17.37 14.40 5.14
CA GLU A 525 17.24 13.50 6.30
C GLU A 525 16.40 12.26 5.95
N SER A 526 15.27 12.43 5.26
CA SER A 526 14.34 11.33 4.94
C SER A 526 14.90 10.30 3.95
N ILE A 527 15.83 10.72 3.07
CA ILE A 527 16.45 9.85 2.05
C ILE A 527 17.88 9.42 2.43
N GLY A 528 18.39 9.86 3.59
CA GLY A 528 19.76 9.56 4.04
C GLY A 528 20.86 10.24 3.21
N TYR A 529 20.55 11.35 2.54
CA TYR A 529 21.53 12.11 1.75
C TYR A 529 22.43 12.95 2.65
N THR A 530 23.73 12.87 2.42
CA THR A 530 24.74 13.73 3.07
C THR A 530 25.49 14.51 1.98
N PRO A 531 25.42 15.88 1.96
CA PRO A 531 26.07 16.73 0.96
C PRO A 531 27.58 16.58 0.86
#